data_49fd037e98f88ffeb41d1ceed2868eb5
#
_entry.id   49fd037e98f88ffeb41d1ceed2868eb5
#
_cell.length_a   1.000
_cell.length_b   1.000
_cell.length_c   1.000
_cell.angle_alpha   90.00
_cell.angle_beta   90.00
_cell.angle_gamma   90.00
#
_symmetry.space_group_name_H-M   'P 1'
#
loop_
_entity.id
_entity.type
_entity.pdbx_description
1 polymer ?
#
loop_
_entity_poly.entity_id
_entity_poly.type
_entity_poly.pdbx_seq_one_letter_code
_entity_poly.pdbx_strand_id
1 'polypeptide(L)'
;MNFLRPPTAKIVAYSKNPVTDKCIVTFELVFPRFILAEVLTHRVFSRNTSSSRAVPSKKMGFLTESLVNPSHWGENRPGMTAGAELRGLRRVMGKFAWQSAKGLAFACHKVATLAGGHKQWVNRIIEPFIYTKQLVTTTELDNFFELRLHPAAQPEIQLLAKAMRDALDCATPEVLKRGDWHLPYMEKVDVGGGKPLYLHTGCGAASGAVDFDLYTLDEAIAVSVSSCAQISYRSVDVSMKKAMRIFNMLHIGSKTDPEHASPTEHQATPILIGPGSKLETKKWPVGVTHLDRDLHYWSGNFKDWVQLRHNKTQLNKCVKLCKENS
;
A
#
# COMPACT_ATOMS: atom_id res chain seq x y z
N MET A 1 26.34 -17.30 2.55
CA MET A 1 25.81 -16.17 3.36
C MET A 1 24.40 -15.87 2.85
N ASN A 2 23.34 -16.25 3.60
CA ASN A 2 21.97 -15.91 3.23
C ASN A 2 21.72 -14.48 3.67
N PHE A 3 21.89 -13.51 2.76
CA PHE A 3 21.56 -12.13 3.04
C PHE A 3 20.04 -12.01 3.21
N LEU A 4 19.64 -11.59 4.39
CA LEU A 4 18.28 -11.10 4.62
C LEU A 4 18.11 -9.88 3.70
N ARG A 5 17.15 -9.93 2.78
CA ARG A 5 16.75 -8.70 2.09
C ARG A 5 16.09 -7.81 3.15
N PRO A 6 16.61 -6.60 3.45
CA PRO A 6 15.95 -5.72 4.39
C PRO A 6 14.56 -5.33 3.86
N PRO A 7 13.60 -5.04 4.74
CA PRO A 7 12.36 -4.41 4.33
C PRO A 7 12.64 -3.14 3.53
N THR A 8 11.81 -2.86 2.54
CA THR A 8 11.94 -1.65 1.71
C THR A 8 10.67 -0.83 1.76
N ALA A 9 10.83 0.49 1.71
CA ALA A 9 9.76 1.45 1.56
C ALA A 9 10.08 2.37 0.38
N LYS A 10 9.16 2.48 -0.57
CA LYS A 10 9.22 3.42 -1.68
C LYS A 10 8.01 4.34 -1.59
N ILE A 11 8.23 5.65 -1.60
CA ILE A 11 7.15 6.62 -1.72
C ILE A 11 6.70 6.63 -3.18
N VAL A 12 5.38 6.46 -3.38
CA VAL A 12 4.75 6.47 -4.71
C VAL A 12 3.80 7.66 -4.89
N ALA A 13 3.54 8.39 -3.83
CA ALA A 13 2.97 9.75 -3.82
C ALA A 13 3.22 10.39 -2.46
N TYR A 14 3.50 11.70 -2.42
CA TYR A 14 3.66 12.45 -1.19
C TYR A 14 3.15 13.88 -1.43
N SER A 15 2.12 14.28 -0.70
CA SER A 15 1.42 15.54 -0.95
C SER A 15 1.15 16.28 0.35
N LYS A 16 1.07 17.62 0.27
CA LYS A 16 0.85 18.53 1.38
C LYS A 16 -0.41 19.36 1.15
N ASN A 17 -1.27 19.44 2.14
CA ASN A 17 -2.43 20.32 2.16
C ASN A 17 -1.94 21.78 2.36
N PRO A 18 -2.28 22.71 1.46
CA PRO A 18 -1.78 24.10 1.52
C PRO A 18 -2.36 24.92 2.66
N VAL A 19 -3.47 24.49 3.28
CA VAL A 19 -4.18 25.24 4.33
C VAL A 19 -3.83 24.75 5.73
N THR A 20 -3.70 23.43 5.90
CA THR A 20 -3.49 22.83 7.22
C THR A 20 -2.06 22.32 7.42
N ASP A 21 -1.21 22.41 6.40
CA ASP A 21 0.13 21.80 6.35
C ASP A 21 0.16 20.29 6.53
N LYS A 22 -1.01 19.63 6.65
CA LYS A 22 -1.11 18.19 6.85
C LYS A 22 -0.67 17.43 5.60
N CYS A 23 0.28 16.54 5.76
CA CYS A 23 0.76 15.69 4.68
C CYS A 23 -0.07 14.41 4.57
N ILE A 24 -0.15 13.88 3.35
CA ILE A 24 -0.59 12.54 3.02
C ILE A 24 0.52 11.85 2.23
N VAL A 25 0.82 10.61 2.57
CA VAL A 25 1.87 9.83 1.91
C VAL A 25 1.37 8.44 1.56
N THR A 26 1.77 7.96 0.39
CA THR A 26 1.56 6.58 -0.03
C THR A 26 2.91 5.88 -0.19
N PHE A 27 3.08 4.78 0.56
CA PHE A 27 4.23 3.90 0.46
C PHE A 27 3.88 2.61 -0.27
N GLU A 28 4.78 2.15 -1.12
CA GLU A 28 4.89 0.76 -1.52
C GLU A 28 5.93 0.08 -0.64
N LEU A 29 5.50 -0.89 0.16
CA LEU A 29 6.29 -1.58 1.16
C LEU A 29 6.54 -3.02 0.73
N VAL A 30 7.76 -3.53 0.99
CA VAL A 30 8.10 -4.96 0.87
C VAL A 30 8.73 -5.40 2.18
N PHE A 31 8.13 -6.38 2.84
CA PHE A 31 8.58 -6.85 4.16
C PHE A 31 8.23 -8.33 4.39
N PRO A 32 8.88 -8.98 5.38
CA PRO A 32 8.56 -10.35 5.76
C PRO A 32 7.07 -10.52 6.08
N ARG A 33 6.41 -11.48 5.42
CA ARG A 33 4.96 -11.64 5.60
C ARG A 33 4.55 -11.99 7.03
N PHE A 34 5.43 -12.58 7.81
CA PHE A 34 5.12 -12.95 9.19
C PHE A 34 4.89 -11.76 10.12
N ILE A 35 5.34 -10.52 9.77
CA ILE A 35 5.01 -9.30 10.53
C ILE A 35 3.76 -8.57 10.02
N LEU A 36 3.02 -9.16 9.07
CA LEU A 36 1.85 -8.51 8.49
C LEU A 36 0.77 -8.21 9.54
N ALA A 37 0.58 -9.10 10.51
CA ALA A 37 -0.42 -8.93 11.55
C ALA A 37 -0.15 -7.67 12.38
N GLU A 38 1.11 -7.41 12.74
CA GLU A 38 1.54 -6.24 13.49
C GLU A 38 1.35 -4.94 12.69
N VAL A 39 1.65 -4.96 11.38
CA VAL A 39 1.38 -3.81 10.49
C VAL A 39 -0.11 -3.54 10.40
N LEU A 40 -0.94 -4.58 10.41
CA LEU A 40 -2.41 -4.44 10.33
C LEU A 40 -3.03 -3.86 11.60
N THR A 41 -2.33 -3.80 12.73
CA THR A 41 -2.82 -3.16 13.96
C THR A 41 -2.95 -1.64 13.84
N HIS A 42 -2.24 -1.00 12.92
CA HIS A 42 -2.29 0.45 12.66
C HIS A 42 -3.50 0.79 11.79
N ARG A 43 -4.66 1.01 12.42
CA ARG A 43 -5.98 1.15 11.76
C ARG A 43 -6.12 2.42 10.92
N VAL A 44 -5.33 3.45 11.20
CA VAL A 44 -5.32 4.71 10.42
C VAL A 44 -4.68 4.57 9.03
N PHE A 45 -4.12 3.42 8.71
CA PHE A 45 -3.57 3.14 7.40
C PHE A 45 -4.63 2.60 6.45
N SER A 46 -4.83 3.25 5.30
CA SER A 46 -5.47 2.64 4.13
C SER A 46 -4.49 1.67 3.49
N ARG A 47 -4.92 0.44 3.20
CA ARG A 47 -3.99 -0.66 2.85
C ARG A 47 -4.51 -1.55 1.75
N ASN A 48 -3.65 -1.81 0.76
CA ASN A 48 -3.80 -2.92 -0.17
C ASN A 48 -2.60 -3.85 -0.04
N THR A 49 -2.84 -5.10 0.34
CA THR A 49 -1.79 -6.10 0.54
C THR A 49 -1.83 -7.13 -0.57
N SER A 50 -0.67 -7.53 -1.07
CA SER A 50 -0.59 -8.62 -2.03
C SER A 50 -1.17 -9.90 -1.43
N SER A 51 -2.14 -10.49 -2.14
CA SER A 51 -2.84 -11.68 -1.69
C SER A 51 -2.19 -12.93 -2.26
N SER A 52 -1.81 -13.87 -1.39
CA SER A 52 -1.35 -15.20 -1.81
C SER A 52 -2.43 -15.95 -2.63
N ARG A 53 -3.71 -15.62 -2.45
CA ARG A 53 -4.81 -16.18 -3.24
C ARG A 53 -4.86 -15.63 -4.68
N ALA A 54 -4.34 -14.42 -4.91
CA ALA A 54 -4.35 -13.79 -6.24
C ALA A 54 -3.24 -14.34 -7.15
N VAL A 55 -2.08 -14.68 -6.57
CA VAL A 55 -0.90 -15.12 -7.32
C VAL A 55 -1.01 -16.61 -7.65
N PRO A 56 -0.89 -17.04 -8.93
CA PRO A 56 -0.80 -18.45 -9.28
C PRO A 56 0.39 -19.13 -8.58
N SER A 57 0.19 -20.34 -8.03
CA SER A 57 1.23 -21.04 -7.25
C SER A 57 2.56 -21.20 -8.01
N LYS A 58 2.49 -21.47 -9.32
CA LYS A 58 3.65 -21.54 -10.21
C LYS A 58 4.39 -20.21 -10.40
N LYS A 59 3.73 -19.08 -10.13
CA LYS A 59 4.26 -17.72 -10.28
C LYS A 59 4.63 -17.06 -8.95
N MET A 60 4.60 -17.81 -7.84
CA MET A 60 5.00 -17.30 -6.51
C MET A 60 6.49 -16.93 -6.42
N GLY A 61 7.29 -17.27 -7.45
CA GLY A 61 8.74 -17.11 -7.46
C GLY A 61 9.23 -15.69 -7.08
N PHE A 62 8.54 -14.62 -7.49
CA PHE A 62 8.99 -13.27 -7.15
C PHE A 62 8.86 -12.95 -5.63
N LEU A 63 7.92 -13.60 -4.93
CA LEU A 63 7.80 -13.51 -3.48
C LEU A 63 8.80 -14.43 -2.77
N THR A 64 9.39 -15.38 -3.50
CA THR A 64 10.35 -16.36 -3.01
C THR A 64 11.80 -16.04 -3.40
N GLU A 65 12.04 -15.04 -4.25
CA GLU A 65 13.41 -14.63 -4.69
C GLU A 65 14.32 -14.27 -3.50
N SER A 66 13.71 -13.86 -2.38
CA SER A 66 14.40 -13.65 -1.11
C SER A 66 13.63 -14.35 -0.01
N LEU A 67 14.09 -15.55 0.37
CA LEU A 67 13.45 -16.32 1.44
C LEU A 67 13.71 -15.65 2.79
N VAL A 68 12.66 -15.52 3.58
CA VAL A 68 12.70 -14.86 4.87
C VAL A 68 13.46 -15.69 5.90
N ASN A 69 14.32 -15.01 6.64
CA ASN A 69 14.90 -15.49 7.90
C ASN A 69 14.67 -14.42 8.98
N PRO A 70 14.53 -14.81 10.25
CA PRO A 70 14.56 -13.82 11.35
C PRO A 70 15.84 -12.98 11.30
N SER A 71 15.70 -11.69 11.53
CA SER A 71 16.84 -10.76 11.63
C SER A 71 17.58 -10.91 12.97
N HIS A 72 16.86 -11.36 14.00
CA HIS A 72 17.35 -11.57 15.36
C HIS A 72 16.98 -12.97 15.84
N TRP A 73 17.98 -13.75 16.28
CA TRP A 73 17.80 -15.10 16.83
C TRP A 73 17.84 -15.00 18.36
N GLY A 74 16.85 -14.36 18.96
CA GLY A 74 16.86 -14.03 20.37
C GLY A 74 16.57 -15.22 21.30
N GLU A 75 17.13 -15.19 22.50
CA GLU A 75 16.84 -16.14 23.57
C GLU A 75 15.40 -15.97 24.08
N ASN A 76 14.82 -17.10 24.52
CA ASN A 76 13.52 -17.08 25.16
C ASN A 76 13.60 -16.36 26.52
N ARG A 77 12.66 -15.45 26.76
CA ARG A 77 12.41 -14.82 28.07
C ARG A 77 10.92 -14.52 28.21
N PRO A 78 10.42 -14.31 29.44
CA PRO A 78 9.05 -13.86 29.65
C PRO A 78 8.76 -12.53 28.91
N GLY A 79 7.53 -12.40 28.37
CA GLY A 79 7.10 -11.23 27.61
C GLY A 79 7.22 -11.40 26.09
N MET A 80 6.91 -10.34 25.34
CA MET A 80 6.87 -10.36 23.87
C MET A 80 8.21 -10.03 23.20
N THR A 81 9.15 -9.44 23.95
CA THR A 81 10.47 -9.04 23.41
C THR A 81 11.47 -10.17 23.66
N ALA A 82 12.15 -10.61 22.62
CA ALA A 82 13.20 -11.62 22.72
C ALA A 82 14.38 -11.16 23.59
N GLY A 83 15.11 -12.12 24.18
CA GLY A 83 16.34 -11.85 24.91
C GLY A 83 17.54 -11.56 24.00
N ALA A 84 18.72 -11.75 24.56
CA ALA A 84 19.98 -11.59 23.81
C ALA A 84 20.08 -12.56 22.62
N GLU A 85 20.94 -12.26 21.67
CA GLU A 85 21.17 -13.14 20.51
C GLU A 85 21.70 -14.51 20.97
N LEU A 86 21.08 -15.59 20.50
CA LEU A 86 21.55 -16.95 20.71
C LEU A 86 23.02 -17.10 20.25
N ARG A 87 23.80 -17.85 21.01
CA ARG A 87 25.23 -18.07 20.72
C ARG A 87 25.56 -19.56 20.55
N GLY A 88 26.69 -19.83 19.91
CA GLY A 88 27.25 -21.19 19.75
C GLY A 88 26.23 -22.17 19.13
N LEU A 89 26.18 -23.36 19.70
CA LEU A 89 25.34 -24.48 19.23
C LEU A 89 23.83 -24.10 19.21
N ARG A 90 23.34 -23.37 20.22
CA ARG A 90 21.92 -22.94 20.27
C ARG A 90 21.52 -22.13 19.04
N ARG A 91 22.39 -21.21 18.58
CA ARG A 91 22.16 -20.43 17.37
C ARG A 91 22.14 -21.31 16.12
N VAL A 92 23.07 -22.28 16.04
CA VAL A 92 23.13 -23.23 14.92
C VAL A 92 21.84 -24.06 14.86
N MET A 93 21.39 -24.59 16.01
CA MET A 93 20.16 -25.37 16.11
C MET A 93 18.92 -24.55 15.72
N GLY A 94 18.79 -23.29 16.20
CA GLY A 94 17.68 -22.42 15.84
C GLY A 94 17.63 -22.13 14.33
N LYS A 95 18.78 -21.82 13.74
CA LYS A 95 18.90 -21.62 12.29
C LYS A 95 18.57 -22.89 11.51
N PHE A 96 19.08 -24.05 11.95
CA PHE A 96 18.79 -25.32 11.31
C PHE A 96 17.30 -25.64 11.35
N ALA A 97 16.63 -25.47 12.50
CA ALA A 97 15.20 -25.70 12.65
C ALA A 97 14.39 -24.81 11.69
N TRP A 98 14.69 -23.51 11.60
CA TRP A 98 14.02 -22.59 10.67
C TRP A 98 14.24 -22.99 9.21
N GLN A 99 15.47 -23.31 8.81
CA GLN A 99 15.79 -23.71 7.44
C GLN A 99 15.12 -25.05 7.06
N SER A 100 15.07 -25.99 7.99
CA SER A 100 14.39 -27.28 7.78
C SER A 100 12.88 -27.11 7.62
N ALA A 101 12.23 -26.32 8.50
CA ALA A 101 10.81 -25.99 8.40
C ALA A 101 10.48 -25.29 7.06
N LYS A 102 11.32 -24.33 6.67
CA LYS A 102 11.21 -23.64 5.39
C LYS A 102 11.34 -24.61 4.21
N GLY A 103 12.39 -25.44 4.18
CA GLY A 103 12.61 -26.44 3.12
C GLY A 103 11.43 -27.41 2.99
N LEU A 104 10.93 -27.91 4.11
CA LEU A 104 9.76 -28.80 4.15
C LEU A 104 8.50 -28.09 3.64
N ALA A 105 8.25 -26.85 4.05
CA ALA A 105 7.10 -26.07 3.59
C ALA A 105 7.11 -25.89 2.07
N PHE A 106 8.26 -25.58 1.47
CA PHE A 106 8.39 -25.47 0.00
C PHE A 106 8.22 -26.80 -0.72
N ALA A 107 8.73 -27.91 -0.14
CA ALA A 107 8.50 -29.27 -0.67
C ALA A 107 7.00 -29.61 -0.65
N CYS A 108 6.31 -29.39 0.46
CA CYS A 108 4.86 -29.59 0.59
C CYS A 108 4.07 -28.71 -0.37
N HIS A 109 4.44 -27.43 -0.52
CA HIS A 109 3.83 -26.52 -1.50
C HIS A 109 3.96 -27.06 -2.93
N LYS A 110 5.14 -27.57 -3.30
CA LYS A 110 5.39 -28.15 -4.63
C LYS A 110 4.52 -29.40 -4.84
N VAL A 111 4.50 -30.32 -3.88
CA VAL A 111 3.67 -31.54 -3.95
C VAL A 111 2.18 -31.17 -4.08
N ALA A 112 1.68 -30.27 -3.23
CA ALA A 112 0.29 -29.82 -3.28
C ALA A 112 -0.06 -29.14 -4.61
N THR A 113 0.88 -28.38 -5.20
CA THR A 113 0.71 -27.76 -6.52
C THR A 113 0.65 -28.82 -7.63
N LEU A 114 1.50 -29.84 -7.58
CA LEU A 114 1.51 -30.94 -8.54
C LEU A 114 0.24 -31.81 -8.43
N ALA A 115 -0.29 -31.98 -7.23
CA ALA A 115 -1.57 -32.65 -6.99
C ALA A 115 -2.79 -31.86 -7.45
N GLY A 116 -2.62 -30.69 -8.07
CA GLY A 116 -3.72 -29.83 -8.54
C GLY A 116 -4.40 -29.01 -7.45
N GLY A 117 -3.77 -28.84 -6.28
CA GLY A 117 -4.30 -28.05 -5.18
C GLY A 117 -4.56 -26.59 -5.59
N HIS A 118 -5.69 -26.02 -5.14
CA HIS A 118 -6.02 -24.64 -5.47
C HIS A 118 -5.13 -23.65 -4.70
N LYS A 119 -4.64 -22.61 -5.38
CA LYS A 119 -3.75 -21.55 -4.85
C LYS A 119 -4.24 -20.93 -3.53
N GLN A 120 -5.54 -20.97 -3.26
CA GLN A 120 -6.16 -20.41 -2.06
C GLN A 120 -5.62 -21.04 -0.75
N TRP A 121 -5.28 -22.32 -0.76
CA TRP A 121 -4.73 -23.01 0.40
C TRP A 121 -3.27 -23.40 0.20
N VAL A 122 -2.87 -23.80 -1.02
CA VAL A 122 -1.50 -24.23 -1.32
C VAL A 122 -0.49 -23.12 -0.97
N ASN A 123 -0.74 -21.88 -1.39
CA ASN A 123 0.17 -20.76 -1.14
C ASN A 123 0.29 -20.39 0.36
N ARG A 124 -0.68 -20.80 1.20
CA ARG A 124 -0.64 -20.56 2.65
C ARG A 124 0.49 -21.34 3.34
N ILE A 125 0.88 -22.50 2.79
CA ILE A 125 1.94 -23.35 3.34
C ILE A 125 3.26 -22.57 3.47
N ILE A 126 3.58 -21.70 2.55
CA ILE A 126 4.86 -20.98 2.48
C ILE A 126 4.81 -19.56 3.03
N GLU A 127 3.65 -19.05 3.46
CA GLU A 127 3.48 -17.65 3.90
C GLU A 127 4.49 -17.18 4.98
N PRO A 128 4.87 -17.98 5.98
CA PRO A 128 5.85 -17.57 6.99
C PRO A 128 7.25 -17.28 6.42
N PHE A 129 7.56 -17.82 5.24
CA PHE A 129 8.91 -17.84 4.67
C PHE A 129 9.08 -16.94 3.46
N ILE A 130 8.08 -16.10 3.14
CA ILE A 130 8.09 -15.20 1.98
C ILE A 130 7.91 -13.74 2.38
N TYR A 131 8.28 -12.83 1.47
CA TYR A 131 7.94 -11.42 1.59
C TYR A 131 6.52 -11.14 1.12
N THR A 132 5.95 -10.05 1.60
CA THR A 132 4.70 -9.49 1.08
C THR A 132 4.95 -8.08 0.57
N LYS A 133 4.15 -7.67 -0.41
CA LYS A 133 4.09 -6.31 -0.92
C LYS A 133 2.81 -5.66 -0.40
N GLN A 134 2.90 -4.44 0.12
CA GLN A 134 1.75 -3.72 0.64
C GLN A 134 1.81 -2.26 0.22
N LEU A 135 0.69 -1.73 -0.22
CA LEU A 135 0.48 -0.30 -0.38
C LEU A 135 -0.14 0.24 0.90
N VAL A 136 0.41 1.33 1.41
CA VAL A 136 -0.07 2.02 2.62
C VAL A 136 -0.20 3.50 2.32
N THR A 137 -1.40 4.06 2.53
CA THR A 137 -1.64 5.51 2.48
C THR A 137 -2.12 6.00 3.83
N THR A 138 -1.57 7.10 4.31
CA THR A 138 -1.91 7.65 5.62
C THR A 138 -1.60 9.13 5.72
N THR A 139 -2.32 9.81 6.63
CA THR A 139 -2.03 11.16 7.10
C THR A 139 -1.40 11.15 8.50
N GLU A 140 -1.38 9.98 9.18
CA GLU A 140 -0.98 9.85 10.59
C GLU A 140 0.12 8.78 10.73
N LEU A 141 1.34 9.21 11.01
CA LEU A 141 2.52 8.33 11.16
C LEU A 141 3.15 8.38 12.55
N ASP A 142 2.83 9.37 13.37
CA ASP A 142 3.55 9.64 14.62
C ASP A 142 3.48 8.44 15.56
N ASN A 143 2.27 7.95 15.86
CA ASN A 143 2.08 6.78 16.69
C ASN A 143 2.72 5.50 16.12
N PHE A 144 2.75 5.36 14.78
CA PHE A 144 3.43 4.22 14.15
C PHE A 144 4.93 4.27 14.41
N PHE A 145 5.56 5.40 14.19
CA PHE A 145 7.00 5.56 14.40
C PHE A 145 7.38 5.46 15.88
N GLU A 146 6.60 6.07 16.78
CA GLU A 146 6.82 5.96 18.21
C GLU A 146 6.85 4.50 18.68
N LEU A 147 5.86 3.72 18.26
CA LEU A 147 5.76 2.31 18.66
C LEU A 147 6.77 1.40 17.94
N ARG A 148 7.03 1.63 16.65
CA ARG A 148 7.75 0.67 15.81
C ARG A 148 9.23 0.97 15.63
N LEU A 149 9.68 2.19 15.93
CA LEU A 149 11.10 2.51 16.09
C LEU A 149 11.61 2.22 17.51
N HIS A 150 10.72 1.97 18.47
CA HIS A 150 11.08 1.67 19.85
C HIS A 150 11.87 0.35 19.94
N PRO A 151 12.97 0.27 20.77
CA PRO A 151 13.80 -0.92 20.88
C PRO A 151 13.08 -2.21 21.32
N ALA A 152 11.91 -2.09 21.96
CA ALA A 152 11.09 -3.24 22.35
C ALA A 152 10.24 -3.81 21.20
N ALA A 153 10.13 -3.12 20.06
CA ALA A 153 9.42 -3.65 18.90
C ALA A 153 10.20 -4.81 18.27
N GLN A 154 9.50 -5.69 17.56
CA GLN A 154 10.17 -6.78 16.84
C GLN A 154 11.15 -6.23 15.79
N PRO A 155 12.36 -6.78 15.66
CA PRO A 155 13.40 -6.23 14.79
C PRO A 155 12.99 -6.02 13.33
N GLU A 156 12.17 -6.90 12.76
CA GLU A 156 11.73 -6.79 11.36
C GLU A 156 10.79 -5.61 11.14
N ILE A 157 9.90 -5.30 12.09
CA ILE A 157 9.04 -4.13 11.97
C ILE A 157 9.79 -2.84 12.31
N GLN A 158 10.82 -2.89 13.16
CA GLN A 158 11.73 -1.75 13.35
C GLN A 158 12.45 -1.39 12.05
N LEU A 159 12.99 -2.40 11.35
CA LEU A 159 13.64 -2.20 10.05
C LEU A 159 12.68 -1.62 9.01
N LEU A 160 11.42 -2.07 9.00
CA LEU A 160 10.39 -1.51 8.13
C LEU A 160 10.09 -0.05 8.47
N ALA A 161 9.88 0.25 9.76
CA ALA A 161 9.62 1.61 10.22
C ALA A 161 10.80 2.55 9.93
N LYS A 162 12.03 2.06 10.09
CA LYS A 162 13.23 2.81 9.70
C LYS A 162 13.28 3.08 8.20
N ALA A 163 13.03 2.09 7.36
CA ALA A 163 12.98 2.29 5.90
C ALA A 163 11.91 3.31 5.48
N MET A 164 10.75 3.32 6.17
CA MET A 164 9.70 4.31 5.92
C MET A 164 10.14 5.72 6.36
N ARG A 165 10.82 5.85 7.50
CA ARG A 165 11.35 7.12 7.99
C ARG A 165 12.42 7.65 7.05
N ASP A 166 13.41 6.81 6.71
CA ASP A 166 14.50 7.17 5.80
C ASP A 166 13.95 7.64 4.42
N ALA A 167 12.88 6.99 3.93
CA ALA A 167 12.24 7.40 2.68
C ALA A 167 11.54 8.78 2.79
N LEU A 168 10.93 9.10 3.94
CA LEU A 168 10.31 10.41 4.18
C LEU A 168 11.35 11.51 4.30
N ASP A 169 12.44 11.26 5.02
CA ASP A 169 13.49 12.23 5.26
C ASP A 169 14.20 12.65 3.94
N CYS A 170 14.16 11.77 2.92
CA CYS A 170 14.70 12.04 1.59
C CYS A 170 13.67 12.62 0.60
N ALA A 171 12.41 12.78 0.97
CA ALA A 171 11.33 13.18 0.08
C ALA A 171 10.75 14.55 0.45
N THR A 172 10.32 15.30 -0.56
CA THR A 172 9.61 16.57 -0.38
C THR A 172 8.18 16.42 -0.87
N PRO A 173 7.16 16.80 -0.06
CA PRO A 173 5.78 16.71 -0.49
C PRO A 173 5.44 17.78 -1.54
N GLU A 174 4.66 17.38 -2.54
CA GLU A 174 4.02 18.31 -3.47
C GLU A 174 2.90 19.07 -2.77
N VAL A 175 2.92 20.42 -2.82
CA VAL A 175 1.84 21.24 -2.30
C VAL A 175 0.71 21.27 -3.31
N LEU A 176 -0.44 20.68 -2.97
CA LEU A 176 -1.57 20.57 -3.88
C LEU A 176 -2.42 21.83 -3.88
N LYS A 177 -2.89 22.24 -5.06
CA LYS A 177 -3.82 23.35 -5.24
C LYS A 177 -5.27 22.84 -5.16
N ARG A 178 -6.21 23.77 -5.17
CA ARG A 178 -7.63 23.46 -5.27
C ARG A 178 -7.94 22.68 -6.55
N GLY A 179 -8.54 21.51 -6.40
CA GLY A 179 -8.87 20.60 -7.50
C GLY A 179 -7.79 19.59 -7.84
N ASP A 180 -6.58 19.70 -7.28
CA ASP A 180 -5.55 18.68 -7.39
C ASP A 180 -5.86 17.47 -6.52
N TRP A 181 -5.23 16.35 -6.85
CA TRP A 181 -5.39 15.08 -6.16
C TRP A 181 -4.05 14.43 -5.82
N HIS A 182 -3.96 13.85 -4.64
CA HIS A 182 -2.93 12.88 -4.28
C HIS A 182 -3.23 11.58 -5.01
N LEU A 183 -2.41 11.22 -5.99
CA LEU A 183 -2.62 10.10 -6.89
C LEU A 183 -1.39 9.16 -6.86
N PRO A 184 -1.45 8.05 -6.12
CA PRO A 184 -0.36 7.07 -6.15
C PRO A 184 -0.05 6.61 -7.57
N TYR A 185 1.26 6.54 -7.88
CA TYR A 185 1.81 6.16 -9.18
C TYR A 185 1.59 7.15 -10.33
N MET A 186 1.01 8.33 -10.09
CA MET A 186 0.80 9.34 -11.13
C MET A 186 1.62 10.58 -10.84
N GLU A 187 2.15 11.17 -11.88
CA GLU A 187 2.87 12.44 -11.87
C GLU A 187 2.13 13.46 -12.73
N LYS A 188 2.00 14.66 -12.24
CA LYS A 188 1.36 15.77 -12.94
C LYS A 188 2.35 16.39 -13.92
N VAL A 189 1.94 16.52 -15.19
CA VAL A 189 2.74 17.10 -16.27
C VAL A 189 2.04 18.34 -16.81
N ASP A 190 2.76 19.44 -16.86
CA ASP A 190 2.29 20.67 -17.52
C ASP A 190 2.69 20.59 -19.02
N VAL A 191 1.69 20.45 -19.86
CA VAL A 191 1.89 20.37 -21.33
C VAL A 191 1.60 21.69 -22.06
N GLY A 192 1.35 22.76 -21.30
CA GLY A 192 0.92 24.04 -21.88
C GLY A 192 -0.51 23.95 -22.44
N GLY A 193 -1.43 24.80 -22.03
CA GLY A 193 -2.81 24.75 -22.55
C GLY A 193 -3.91 24.68 -21.50
N GLY A 194 -3.58 24.91 -20.24
CA GLY A 194 -4.54 25.25 -19.18
C GLY A 194 -5.00 24.12 -18.26
N LYS A 195 -5.12 22.89 -18.69
CA LYS A 195 -5.40 21.74 -17.80
C LYS A 195 -4.21 20.81 -17.75
N PRO A 196 -3.72 20.44 -16.56
CA PRO A 196 -2.62 19.49 -16.44
C PRO A 196 -3.04 18.12 -16.96
N LEU A 197 -2.10 17.41 -17.55
CA LEU A 197 -2.21 15.99 -17.83
C LEU A 197 -1.38 15.18 -16.80
N TYR A 198 -1.54 13.89 -16.79
CA TYR A 198 -0.91 12.99 -15.83
C TYR A 198 -0.20 11.86 -16.55
N LEU A 199 0.97 11.49 -16.03
CA LEU A 199 1.80 10.39 -16.51
C LEU A 199 1.91 9.33 -15.40
N HIS A 200 1.92 8.05 -15.76
CA HIS A 200 2.17 6.98 -14.79
C HIS A 200 3.68 6.83 -14.52
N THR A 201 4.10 6.96 -13.26
CA THR A 201 5.52 6.95 -12.85
C THR A 201 6.24 5.61 -13.05
N GLY A 202 5.53 4.53 -13.32
CA GLY A 202 6.09 3.21 -13.62
C GLY A 202 6.38 2.95 -15.10
N CYS A 203 5.99 3.85 -16.01
CA CYS A 203 6.18 3.68 -17.46
C CYS A 203 7.53 4.15 -17.97
N GLY A 204 8.30 4.90 -17.18
CA GLY A 204 9.43 5.69 -17.68
C GLY A 204 10.79 5.02 -17.80
N ALA A 205 11.01 3.82 -17.31
CA ALA A 205 12.40 3.33 -17.17
C ALA A 205 12.73 1.98 -17.85
N ALA A 206 11.75 1.21 -18.28
CA ALA A 206 12.02 -0.18 -18.71
C ALA A 206 11.76 -0.49 -20.19
N SER A 207 11.10 0.39 -20.93
CA SER A 207 10.62 -0.03 -22.28
C SER A 207 11.21 0.70 -23.47
N GLY A 208 11.99 1.76 -23.31
CA GLY A 208 12.52 2.50 -24.49
C GLY A 208 11.42 2.98 -25.47
N ALA A 209 10.15 2.84 -25.14
CA ALA A 209 9.02 3.23 -25.95
C ALA A 209 8.73 4.71 -25.76
N VAL A 210 8.66 5.43 -26.86
CA VAL A 210 8.50 6.89 -26.94
C VAL A 210 7.04 7.34 -26.80
N ASP A 211 6.09 6.42 -26.64
CA ASP A 211 4.66 6.72 -26.47
C ASP A 211 4.25 6.58 -25.00
N PHE A 212 4.18 7.72 -24.30
CA PHE A 212 3.63 7.79 -22.96
C PHE A 212 2.14 8.16 -23.06
N ASP A 213 1.27 7.31 -22.54
CA ASP A 213 -0.14 7.65 -22.38
C ASP A 213 -0.25 8.81 -21.36
N LEU A 214 -0.75 9.95 -21.85
CA LEU A 214 -1.10 11.09 -20.99
C LEU A 214 -2.59 11.03 -20.67
N TYR A 215 -2.90 11.19 -19.40
CA TYR A 215 -4.24 11.02 -18.86
C TYR A 215 -4.83 12.37 -18.41
N THR A 216 -6.10 12.59 -18.67
CA THR A 216 -6.89 13.62 -17.99
C THR A 216 -7.01 13.30 -16.50
N LEU A 217 -7.47 14.22 -15.66
CA LEU A 217 -7.62 13.98 -14.22
C LEU A 217 -8.50 12.77 -13.90
N ASP A 218 -9.66 12.64 -14.55
CA ASP A 218 -10.58 11.53 -14.26
C ASP A 218 -10.01 10.17 -14.69
N GLU A 219 -9.29 10.13 -15.82
CA GLU A 219 -8.54 8.94 -16.26
C GLU A 219 -7.38 8.62 -15.32
N ALA A 220 -6.62 9.63 -14.90
CA ALA A 220 -5.51 9.46 -13.97
C ALA A 220 -5.96 8.90 -12.61
N ILE A 221 -7.11 9.35 -12.10
CA ILE A 221 -7.72 8.79 -10.91
C ILE A 221 -8.06 7.30 -11.14
N ALA A 222 -8.69 6.95 -12.27
CA ALA A 222 -9.06 5.57 -12.58
C ALA A 222 -7.83 4.67 -12.76
N VAL A 223 -6.77 5.15 -13.42
CA VAL A 223 -5.50 4.44 -13.57
C VAL A 223 -4.77 4.27 -12.23
N SER A 224 -4.76 5.31 -11.37
CA SER A 224 -4.21 5.22 -10.02
C SER A 224 -4.94 4.16 -9.18
N VAL A 225 -6.28 4.13 -9.20
CA VAL A 225 -7.09 3.09 -8.52
C VAL A 225 -6.74 1.71 -9.05
N SER A 226 -6.66 1.56 -10.37
CA SER A 226 -6.27 0.30 -11.02
C SER A 226 -4.88 -0.16 -10.60
N SER A 227 -3.90 0.75 -10.54
CA SER A 227 -2.53 0.47 -10.10
C SER A 227 -2.48 0.02 -8.64
N CYS A 228 -3.23 0.67 -7.75
CA CYS A 228 -3.36 0.27 -6.35
C CYS A 228 -3.97 -1.14 -6.20
N ALA A 229 -4.94 -1.51 -7.04
CA ALA A 229 -5.54 -2.84 -7.04
C ALA A 229 -4.55 -3.92 -7.52
N GLN A 230 -3.58 -3.56 -8.36
CA GLN A 230 -2.62 -4.48 -8.96
C GLN A 230 -1.38 -4.77 -8.10
N ILE A 231 -1.37 -4.40 -6.83
CA ILE A 231 -0.22 -4.59 -5.91
C ILE A 231 0.27 -6.06 -5.84
N SER A 232 -0.60 -7.02 -6.14
CA SER A 232 -0.27 -8.45 -6.17
C SER A 232 0.44 -8.88 -7.46
N TYR A 233 0.51 -8.04 -8.49
CA TYR A 233 1.04 -8.41 -9.80
C TYR A 233 2.52 -8.03 -9.93
N ARG A 234 3.23 -8.79 -10.74
CA ARG A 234 4.66 -8.57 -11.02
C ARG A 234 4.89 -7.35 -11.92
N SER A 235 4.01 -7.19 -12.90
CA SER A 235 3.95 -6.02 -13.79
C SER A 235 2.58 -5.38 -13.68
N VAL A 236 2.54 -4.07 -13.60
CA VAL A 236 1.30 -3.27 -13.56
C VAL A 236 0.94 -2.92 -15.00
N ASP A 237 -0.30 -3.21 -15.40
CA ASP A 237 -0.86 -2.73 -16.66
C ASP A 237 -1.55 -1.40 -16.37
N VAL A 238 -1.03 -0.33 -16.93
CA VAL A 238 -1.44 1.06 -16.66
C VAL A 238 -2.47 1.60 -17.64
N SER A 239 -2.88 0.80 -18.63
CA SER A 239 -3.83 1.24 -19.65
C SER A 239 -5.22 1.53 -19.07
N MET A 240 -5.95 2.46 -19.73
CA MET A 240 -7.36 2.72 -19.40
C MET A 240 -8.23 1.45 -19.58
N LYS A 241 -7.94 0.62 -20.58
CA LYS A 241 -8.62 -0.67 -20.75
C LYS A 241 -8.49 -1.56 -19.52
N LYS A 242 -7.31 -1.56 -18.88
CA LYS A 242 -7.10 -2.29 -17.62
C LYS A 242 -7.85 -1.65 -16.46
N ALA A 243 -7.86 -0.34 -16.37
CA ALA A 243 -8.60 0.39 -15.34
C ALA A 243 -10.10 0.07 -15.41
N MET A 244 -10.70 0.13 -16.59
CA MET A 244 -12.11 -0.24 -16.82
C MET A 244 -12.39 -1.67 -16.36
N ARG A 245 -11.53 -2.63 -16.75
CA ARG A 245 -11.67 -4.03 -16.32
C ARG A 245 -11.61 -4.20 -14.79
N ILE A 246 -10.71 -3.44 -14.12
CA ILE A 246 -10.57 -3.47 -12.65
C ILE A 246 -11.83 -2.90 -11.99
N PHE A 247 -12.35 -1.77 -12.45
CA PHE A 247 -13.57 -1.17 -11.92
C PHE A 247 -14.77 -2.14 -12.01
N ASN A 248 -14.92 -2.82 -13.14
CA ASN A 248 -15.97 -3.81 -13.34
C ASN A 248 -15.78 -5.05 -12.45
N MET A 249 -14.55 -5.61 -12.42
CA MET A 249 -14.24 -6.82 -11.64
C MET A 249 -14.39 -6.63 -10.13
N LEU A 250 -14.10 -5.43 -9.62
CA LEU A 250 -14.21 -5.10 -8.21
C LEU A 250 -15.55 -4.46 -7.84
N HIS A 251 -16.48 -4.37 -8.78
CA HIS A 251 -17.80 -3.76 -8.61
C HIS A 251 -17.75 -2.35 -8.03
N ILE A 252 -16.71 -1.54 -8.38
CA ILE A 252 -16.52 -0.20 -7.86
C ILE A 252 -17.71 0.68 -8.24
N GLY A 253 -18.36 1.28 -7.23
CA GLY A 253 -19.57 2.10 -7.39
C GLY A 253 -20.83 1.33 -7.71
N SER A 254 -20.86 -0.01 -7.58
CA SER A 254 -22.07 -0.79 -7.69
C SER A 254 -23.03 -0.49 -6.54
N LYS A 255 -24.33 -0.55 -6.83
CA LYS A 255 -25.40 -0.45 -5.83
C LYS A 255 -25.97 -1.83 -5.47
N THR A 256 -25.74 -2.81 -6.30
CA THR A 256 -26.32 -4.16 -6.21
C THR A 256 -25.33 -5.22 -5.77
N ASP A 257 -24.07 -5.08 -6.19
CA ASP A 257 -23.03 -6.06 -5.93
C ASP A 257 -22.08 -5.60 -4.82
N PRO A 258 -21.47 -6.53 -4.05
CA PRO A 258 -20.49 -6.21 -3.03
C PRO A 258 -19.27 -5.50 -3.61
N GLU A 259 -19.06 -4.24 -3.24
CA GLU A 259 -17.96 -3.41 -3.72
C GLU A 259 -16.66 -3.72 -2.99
N HIS A 260 -15.58 -4.01 -3.73
CA HIS A 260 -14.21 -4.04 -3.22
C HIS A 260 -13.58 -2.65 -3.29
N ALA A 261 -13.89 -1.80 -2.33
CA ALA A 261 -13.55 -0.37 -2.36
C ALA A 261 -12.09 -0.05 -1.97
N SER A 262 -11.32 -1.00 -1.42
CA SER A 262 -9.97 -0.70 -0.91
C SER A 262 -9.03 0.01 -1.89
N PRO A 263 -9.04 -0.22 -3.23
CA PRO A 263 -8.20 0.54 -4.13
C PRO A 263 -8.56 2.03 -4.25
N THR A 264 -9.80 2.41 -3.90
CA THR A 264 -10.26 3.81 -3.89
C THR A 264 -9.97 4.53 -2.58
N GLU A 265 -9.27 3.89 -1.66
CA GLU A 265 -8.87 4.44 -0.36
C GLU A 265 -7.47 5.07 -0.37
N HIS A 266 -6.81 5.13 -1.53
CA HIS A 266 -5.46 5.66 -1.66
C HIS A 266 -5.39 7.03 -2.33
N GLN A 267 -6.44 7.44 -3.05
CA GLN A 267 -6.53 8.73 -3.72
C GLN A 267 -7.27 9.72 -2.81
N ALA A 268 -6.79 10.96 -2.76
CA ALA A 268 -7.40 12.00 -1.92
C ALA A 268 -7.20 13.40 -2.50
N THR A 269 -8.08 14.32 -2.11
CA THR A 269 -7.97 15.76 -2.41
C THR A 269 -7.94 16.56 -1.10
N PRO A 270 -7.20 17.68 -1.01
CA PRO A 270 -7.08 18.44 0.24
C PRO A 270 -8.40 19.08 0.64
N ILE A 271 -8.70 19.09 1.95
CA ILE A 271 -9.77 19.90 2.54
C ILE A 271 -9.21 21.32 2.73
N LEU A 272 -9.74 22.28 2.00
CA LEU A 272 -9.26 23.66 1.99
C LEU A 272 -10.01 24.54 3.02
N ILE A 273 -10.23 23.98 4.20
CA ILE A 273 -10.85 24.64 5.34
C ILE A 273 -9.90 24.49 6.51
N GLY A 274 -9.50 25.60 7.12
CA GLY A 274 -8.59 25.59 8.25
C GLY A 274 -9.21 24.92 9.49
N PRO A 275 -8.38 24.39 10.39
CA PRO A 275 -8.83 23.89 11.69
C PRO A 275 -9.51 25.02 12.48
N GLY A 276 -10.50 24.67 13.30
CA GLY A 276 -11.29 25.65 14.07
C GLY A 276 -12.52 26.19 13.34
N SER A 277 -12.67 25.98 12.03
CA SER A 277 -13.86 26.37 11.29
C SER A 277 -15.02 25.43 11.61
N LYS A 278 -16.05 25.95 12.30
CA LYS A 278 -17.29 25.19 12.61
C LYS A 278 -18.34 25.43 11.50
N LEU A 279 -18.29 24.65 10.45
CA LEU A 279 -19.36 24.65 9.45
C LEU A 279 -20.50 23.75 9.89
N GLU A 280 -21.73 24.16 9.58
CA GLU A 280 -22.86 23.22 9.63
C GLU A 280 -22.59 21.99 8.74
N THR A 281 -23.02 20.81 9.16
CA THR A 281 -22.78 19.53 8.43
C THR A 281 -23.23 19.58 6.97
N LYS A 282 -24.27 20.34 6.66
CA LYS A 282 -24.75 20.55 5.26
C LYS A 282 -23.76 21.35 4.39
N LYS A 283 -22.81 22.06 5.00
CA LYS A 283 -21.78 22.89 4.34
C LYS A 283 -20.41 22.20 4.31
N TRP A 284 -20.30 20.98 4.86
CA TRP A 284 -19.06 20.23 4.82
C TRP A 284 -18.69 19.84 3.38
N PRO A 285 -17.40 19.80 3.03
CA PRO A 285 -16.98 19.30 1.73
C PRO A 285 -17.52 17.88 1.49
N VAL A 286 -17.90 17.58 0.25
CA VAL A 286 -18.40 16.26 -0.13
C VAL A 286 -17.34 15.21 0.18
N GLY A 287 -17.72 14.21 0.96
CA GLY A 287 -16.84 13.12 1.37
C GLY A 287 -16.24 13.26 2.77
N VAL A 288 -16.43 14.38 3.45
CA VAL A 288 -16.11 14.51 4.88
C VAL A 288 -17.04 13.62 5.70
N THR A 289 -16.47 12.85 6.64
CA THR A 289 -17.21 11.88 7.45
C THR A 289 -17.42 12.33 8.90
N HIS A 290 -16.46 13.05 9.48
CA HIS A 290 -16.53 13.54 10.84
C HIS A 290 -15.55 14.69 11.10
N LEU A 291 -15.68 15.29 12.28
CA LEU A 291 -14.83 16.33 12.84
C LEU A 291 -14.24 15.82 14.15
N ASP A 292 -12.96 16.00 14.39
CA ASP A 292 -12.33 15.63 15.65
C ASP A 292 -12.44 16.74 16.74
N ARG A 293 -11.89 16.48 17.93
CA ARG A 293 -11.94 17.43 19.05
C ARG A 293 -11.17 18.73 18.77
N ASP A 294 -10.15 18.65 17.93
CA ASP A 294 -9.31 19.80 17.54
C ASP A 294 -9.87 20.54 16.32
N LEU A 295 -11.10 20.19 15.93
CA LEU A 295 -11.84 20.76 14.80
C LEU A 295 -11.16 20.54 13.43
N HIS A 296 -10.48 19.43 13.28
CA HIS A 296 -10.02 18.96 11.96
C HIS A 296 -11.08 18.09 11.29
N TYR A 297 -11.23 18.28 10.00
CA TYR A 297 -12.14 17.49 9.17
C TYR A 297 -11.48 16.17 8.74
N TRP A 298 -12.23 15.08 8.84
CA TRP A 298 -11.79 13.75 8.44
C TRP A 298 -12.65 13.16 7.34
N SER A 299 -12.06 12.37 6.49
CA SER A 299 -12.74 11.53 5.51
C SER A 299 -12.25 10.10 5.69
N GLY A 300 -13.08 9.25 6.30
CA GLY A 300 -12.65 7.93 6.72
C GLY A 300 -11.51 8.02 7.73
N ASN A 301 -10.33 7.54 7.36
CA ASN A 301 -9.12 7.55 8.18
C ASN A 301 -8.09 8.63 7.76
N PHE A 302 -8.48 9.59 6.91
CA PHE A 302 -7.62 10.70 6.48
C PHE A 302 -8.01 12.01 7.15
N LYS A 303 -7.05 12.60 7.85
CA LYS A 303 -7.17 13.91 8.48
C LYS A 303 -6.87 15.01 7.47
N ASP A 304 -7.77 16.00 7.34
CA ASP A 304 -7.69 17.16 6.44
C ASP A 304 -7.62 16.83 4.94
N TRP A 305 -7.99 15.62 4.57
CA TRP A 305 -8.05 15.12 3.19
C TRP A 305 -9.36 14.41 2.91
N VAL A 306 -9.96 14.62 1.74
CA VAL A 306 -11.13 13.87 1.28
C VAL A 306 -10.68 12.66 0.48
N GLN A 307 -10.96 11.47 1.02
CA GLN A 307 -10.69 10.19 0.38
C GLN A 307 -11.64 9.94 -0.80
N LEU A 308 -11.14 9.42 -1.93
CA LEU A 308 -11.96 9.16 -3.13
C LEU A 308 -13.17 8.26 -2.83
N ARG A 309 -12.99 7.23 -2.01
CA ARG A 309 -14.07 6.33 -1.59
C ARG A 309 -15.29 7.07 -1.03
N HIS A 310 -15.08 8.16 -0.31
CA HIS A 310 -16.11 8.98 0.30
C HIS A 310 -16.56 10.15 -0.60
N ASN A 311 -15.77 10.55 -1.58
CA ASN A 311 -16.13 11.55 -2.58
C ASN A 311 -16.96 10.93 -3.71
N LYS A 312 -18.24 10.64 -3.41
CA LYS A 312 -19.13 9.97 -4.37
C LYS A 312 -19.32 10.73 -5.67
N THR A 313 -19.20 12.05 -5.67
CA THR A 313 -19.28 12.87 -6.89
C THR A 313 -18.14 12.54 -7.84
N GLN A 314 -16.90 12.54 -7.36
CA GLN A 314 -15.72 12.23 -8.18
C GLN A 314 -15.66 10.74 -8.53
N LEU A 315 -15.95 9.87 -7.58
CA LEU A 315 -15.99 8.41 -7.82
C LEU A 315 -16.98 8.06 -8.94
N ASN A 316 -18.17 8.66 -8.94
CA ASN A 316 -19.18 8.42 -9.98
C ASN A 316 -18.73 8.89 -11.37
N LYS A 317 -17.92 9.96 -11.49
CA LYS A 317 -17.32 10.35 -12.78
C LYS A 317 -16.38 9.25 -13.30
N CYS A 318 -15.48 8.73 -12.45
CA CYS A 318 -14.58 7.66 -12.82
C CYS A 318 -15.35 6.37 -13.21
N VAL A 319 -16.41 6.03 -12.45
CA VAL A 319 -17.28 4.87 -12.75
C VAL A 319 -17.97 5.04 -14.12
N LYS A 320 -18.50 6.24 -14.39
CA LYS A 320 -19.14 6.54 -15.67
C LYS A 320 -18.14 6.41 -16.83
N LEU A 321 -16.97 7.04 -16.70
CA LEU A 321 -15.88 6.95 -17.67
C LEU A 321 -15.50 5.49 -17.97
N CYS A 322 -15.39 4.66 -16.93
CA CYS A 322 -15.01 3.25 -17.07
C CYS A 322 -16.12 2.36 -17.66
N LYS A 323 -17.40 2.76 -17.57
CA LYS A 323 -18.54 2.00 -18.13
C LYS A 323 -18.90 2.40 -19.56
N GLU A 324 -18.77 3.66 -19.92
CA GLU A 324 -19.11 4.17 -21.26
C GLU A 324 -18.10 3.75 -22.33
N ASN A 325 -16.88 3.38 -21.95
CA ASN A 325 -15.81 2.93 -22.84
C ASN A 325 -15.57 1.40 -22.78
N SER A 326 -16.47 0.63 -22.13
CA SER A 326 -16.40 -0.86 -22.00
C SER A 326 -17.19 -1.56 -23.16
#